data_9ae3a50df7f30fea49b98744ceacdcba
#
_entry.id   9ae3a50df7f30fea49b98744ceacdcba
#
_cell.length_a   1.000
_cell.length_b   1.000
_cell.length_c   1.000
_cell.angle_alpha   90.00
_cell.angle_beta   90.00
_cell.angle_gamma   90.00
#
_symmetry.space_group_name_H-M   'P 1'
#
loop_
_entity.id
_entity.type
_entity.pdbx_description
1 polymer ?
#
loop_
_entity_poly.entity_id
_entity_poly.type
_entity_poly.pdbx_seq_one_letter_code
_entity_poly.pdbx_strand_id
1 'polypeptide(L)'
;MEYNETYFKKSANRKVMLIWVLIASILTIAYGIEYAKGGRELGYVLAFIAICWIPIVLSFIIVKIKGWENSICKETVTIGYGVTYAFALLTANTNISFVYIFPVISMLILYKDRKLIIRSGIYNVLLLIVNVVIRAVQNKITPTDVTDYEIQFACII
;
A
#
# COMPACT_ATOMS: atom_id res chain seq x y z
N MET A 1 -32.41 -8.06 -11.82
CA MET A 1 -31.40 -7.01 -12.11
C MET A 1 -30.19 -7.71 -12.67
N GLU A 2 -29.94 -7.58 -13.97
CA GLU A 2 -28.76 -8.16 -14.59
C GLU A 2 -27.51 -7.44 -14.06
N TYR A 3 -26.60 -8.18 -13.47
CA TYR A 3 -25.35 -7.63 -12.91
C TYR A 3 -24.46 -7.17 -14.06
N ASN A 4 -24.37 -5.85 -14.27
CA ASN A 4 -23.50 -5.32 -15.31
C ASN A 4 -22.06 -5.28 -14.81
N GLU A 5 -21.28 -6.30 -15.12
CA GLU A 5 -19.88 -6.48 -14.72
C GLU A 5 -19.00 -5.29 -15.16
N THR A 6 -19.25 -4.73 -16.33
CA THR A 6 -18.54 -3.57 -16.87
C THR A 6 -18.76 -2.33 -16.01
N TYR A 7 -20.01 -2.07 -15.62
CA TYR A 7 -20.36 -0.97 -14.74
C TYR A 7 -19.71 -1.12 -13.37
N PHE A 8 -19.69 -2.34 -12.83
CA PHE A 8 -19.05 -2.64 -11.54
C PHE A 8 -17.54 -2.39 -11.59
N LYS A 9 -16.83 -2.90 -12.60
CA LYS A 9 -15.38 -2.68 -12.78
C LYS A 9 -15.05 -1.19 -12.88
N LYS A 10 -15.81 -0.45 -13.68
CA LYS A 10 -15.67 1.00 -13.82
C LYS A 10 -15.84 1.73 -12.49
N SER A 11 -16.89 1.38 -11.73
CA SER A 11 -17.17 1.99 -10.43
C SER A 11 -16.09 1.66 -9.41
N ALA A 12 -15.64 0.40 -9.35
CA ALA A 12 -14.58 -0.04 -8.44
C ALA A 12 -13.26 0.68 -8.74
N ASN A 13 -12.81 0.71 -10.00
CA ASN A 13 -11.57 1.39 -10.39
C ASN A 13 -11.59 2.88 -10.05
N ARG A 14 -12.71 3.57 -10.30
CA ARG A 14 -12.84 5.00 -9.95
C ARG A 14 -12.74 5.25 -8.46
N LYS A 15 -13.43 4.45 -7.65
CA LYS A 15 -13.41 4.58 -6.19
C LYS A 15 -12.02 4.29 -5.62
N VAL A 16 -11.39 3.20 -6.07
CA VAL A 16 -10.07 2.81 -5.61
C VAL A 16 -9.02 3.86 -5.98
N MET A 17 -9.04 4.38 -7.20
CA MET A 17 -8.14 5.45 -7.63
C MET A 17 -8.29 6.71 -6.79
N LEU A 18 -9.54 7.11 -6.49
CA LEU A 18 -9.83 8.28 -5.66
C LEU A 18 -9.27 8.08 -4.25
N ILE A 19 -9.55 6.92 -3.63
CA ILE A 19 -9.06 6.60 -2.29
C ILE A 19 -7.52 6.60 -2.28
N TRP A 20 -6.89 6.02 -3.31
CA TRP A 20 -5.43 5.97 -3.37
C TRP A 20 -4.80 7.34 -3.52
N VAL A 21 -5.33 8.22 -4.38
CA VAL A 21 -4.89 9.61 -4.50
C VAL A 21 -5.01 10.34 -3.15
N LEU A 22 -6.12 10.12 -2.44
CA LEU A 22 -6.35 10.73 -1.13
C LEU A 22 -5.29 10.25 -0.11
N ILE A 23 -5.05 8.94 -0.02
CA ILE A 23 -4.05 8.36 0.87
C ILE A 23 -2.65 8.87 0.50
N ALA A 24 -2.29 8.86 -0.80
CA ALA A 24 -1.01 9.35 -1.28
C ALA A 24 -0.77 10.83 -0.90
N SER A 25 -1.81 11.65 -1.01
CA SER A 25 -1.75 13.06 -0.62
C SER A 25 -1.50 13.22 0.88
N ILE A 26 -2.24 12.49 1.72
CA ILE A 26 -2.07 12.51 3.18
C ILE A 26 -0.64 12.06 3.55
N LEU A 27 -0.16 10.96 2.97
CA LEU A 27 1.17 10.44 3.24
C LEU A 27 2.26 11.42 2.76
N THR A 28 2.09 12.05 1.60
CA THR A 28 3.02 13.07 1.10
C THR A 28 3.14 14.24 2.06
N ILE A 29 2.02 14.72 2.59
CA ILE A 29 2.01 15.79 3.60
C ILE A 29 2.69 15.32 4.89
N ALA A 30 2.37 14.11 5.38
CA ALA A 30 2.95 13.56 6.60
C ALA A 30 4.49 13.44 6.51
N TYR A 31 5.01 12.88 5.41
CA TYR A 31 6.46 12.79 5.20
C TYR A 31 7.12 14.16 4.96
N GLY A 32 6.39 15.10 4.35
CA GLY A 32 6.85 16.49 4.25
C GLY A 32 7.01 17.17 5.61
N ILE A 33 6.08 16.94 6.54
CA ILE A 33 6.17 17.43 7.91
C ILE A 33 7.33 16.74 8.65
N GLU A 34 7.53 15.43 8.45
CA GLU A 34 8.62 14.68 9.07
C GLU A 34 10.00 15.22 8.60
N TYR A 35 10.12 15.55 7.32
CA TYR A 35 11.28 16.24 6.77
C TYR A 35 11.51 17.63 7.42
N ALA A 36 10.47 18.43 7.52
CA ALA A 36 10.56 19.77 8.14
C ALA A 36 10.99 19.73 9.62
N LYS A 37 10.68 18.63 10.31
CA LYS A 37 11.13 18.37 11.69
C LYS A 37 12.56 17.80 11.78
N GLY A 38 13.23 17.58 10.65
CA GLY A 38 14.55 16.94 10.59
C GLY A 38 14.54 15.43 10.85
N GLY A 39 13.38 14.78 10.86
CA GLY A 39 13.24 13.33 11.10
C GLY A 39 13.64 12.46 9.93
N ARG A 40 13.69 13.00 8.71
CA ARG A 40 14.05 12.29 7.47
C ARG A 40 14.86 13.19 6.54
N GLU A 41 15.73 12.57 5.75
CA GLU A 41 16.47 13.25 4.69
C GLU A 41 15.59 13.54 3.47
N LEU A 42 15.90 14.64 2.75
CA LEU A 42 15.17 15.03 1.55
C LEU A 42 15.16 13.93 0.49
N GLY A 43 16.27 13.22 0.29
CA GLY A 43 16.38 12.13 -0.67
C GLY A 43 15.38 10.99 -0.39
N TYR A 44 15.20 10.65 0.89
CA TYR A 44 14.21 9.67 1.31
C TYR A 44 12.77 10.11 0.97
N VAL A 45 12.43 11.36 1.29
CA VAL A 45 11.08 11.89 1.03
C VAL A 45 10.78 11.94 -0.47
N LEU A 46 11.74 12.37 -1.28
CA LEU A 46 11.60 12.38 -2.74
C LEU A 46 11.42 10.96 -3.31
N ALA A 47 12.20 9.98 -2.82
CA ALA A 47 12.05 8.58 -3.21
C ALA A 47 10.66 8.05 -2.83
N PHE A 48 10.18 8.33 -1.61
CA PHE A 48 8.84 7.93 -1.18
C PHE A 48 7.74 8.53 -2.06
N ILE A 49 7.82 9.84 -2.34
CA ILE A 49 6.87 10.53 -3.23
C ILE A 49 6.87 9.89 -4.62
N ALA A 50 8.05 9.63 -5.19
CA ALA A 50 8.16 9.00 -6.51
C ALA A 50 7.52 7.60 -6.52
N ILE A 51 7.83 6.75 -5.53
CA ILE A 51 7.28 5.39 -5.40
C ILE A 51 5.75 5.43 -5.24
N CYS A 52 5.24 6.40 -4.51
CA CYS A 52 3.80 6.54 -4.27
C CYS A 52 3.04 7.06 -5.50
N TRP A 53 3.56 8.10 -6.17
CA TRP A 53 2.85 8.81 -7.23
C TRP A 53 3.05 8.22 -8.62
N ILE A 54 4.20 7.61 -8.94
CA ILE A 54 4.44 7.00 -10.27
C ILE A 54 3.36 5.97 -10.62
N PRO A 55 3.01 5.00 -9.75
CA PRO A 55 1.95 4.04 -10.08
C PRO A 55 0.56 4.69 -10.24
N ILE A 56 0.28 5.79 -9.52
CA ILE A 56 -0.97 6.54 -9.67
C ILE A 56 -1.03 7.16 -11.08
N VAL A 57 0.04 7.84 -11.49
CA VAL A 57 0.13 8.46 -12.82
C VAL A 57 0.00 7.40 -13.91
N LEU A 58 0.70 6.27 -13.78
CA LEU A 58 0.59 5.15 -14.72
C LEU A 58 -0.84 4.61 -14.79
N SER A 59 -1.53 4.47 -13.66
CA SER A 59 -2.92 4.03 -13.63
C SER A 59 -3.85 5.02 -14.35
N PHE A 60 -3.64 6.33 -14.19
CA PHE A 60 -4.39 7.34 -14.95
C PHE A 60 -4.13 7.27 -16.45
N ILE A 61 -2.88 7.06 -16.86
CA ILE A 61 -2.52 6.88 -18.28
C ILE A 61 -3.23 5.64 -18.85
N ILE A 62 -3.20 4.52 -18.13
CA ILE A 62 -3.88 3.28 -18.55
C ILE A 62 -5.38 3.51 -18.69
N VAL A 63 -5.99 4.19 -17.73
CA VAL A 63 -7.43 4.51 -17.78
C VAL A 63 -7.76 5.42 -18.96
N LYS A 64 -6.91 6.40 -19.27
CA LYS A 64 -7.09 7.29 -20.41
C LYS A 64 -7.03 6.56 -21.76
N ILE A 65 -6.18 5.53 -21.87
CA ILE A 65 -5.97 4.76 -23.10
C ILE A 65 -7.00 3.64 -23.24
N LYS A 66 -7.27 2.89 -22.16
CA LYS A 66 -8.04 1.64 -22.18
C LYS A 66 -9.42 1.72 -21.51
N GLY A 67 -9.77 2.87 -20.93
CA GLY A 67 -11.02 3.06 -20.20
C GLY A 67 -10.98 2.56 -18.76
N TRP A 68 -12.01 2.96 -18.00
CA TRP A 68 -12.15 2.64 -16.56
C TRP A 68 -12.53 1.18 -16.28
N GLU A 69 -13.04 0.45 -17.24
CA GLU A 69 -13.44 -0.97 -17.13
C GLU A 69 -12.27 -1.95 -17.24
N ASN A 70 -11.07 -1.46 -17.51
CA ASN A 70 -9.91 -2.29 -17.78
C ASN A 70 -9.35 -2.96 -16.51
N SER A 71 -9.11 -4.28 -16.58
CA SER A 71 -8.54 -5.06 -15.48
C SER A 71 -7.07 -4.70 -15.18
N ILE A 72 -6.33 -4.11 -16.15
CA ILE A 72 -4.94 -3.69 -15.95
C ILE A 72 -4.86 -2.58 -14.91
N CYS A 73 -5.85 -1.68 -14.86
CA CYS A 73 -5.91 -0.65 -13.82
C CYS A 73 -5.90 -1.27 -12.42
N LYS A 74 -6.70 -2.31 -12.19
CA LYS A 74 -6.74 -3.06 -10.93
C LYS A 74 -5.36 -3.62 -10.54
N GLU A 75 -4.67 -4.26 -11.47
CA GLU A 75 -3.35 -4.85 -11.23
C GLU A 75 -2.30 -3.75 -10.95
N THR A 76 -2.30 -2.67 -11.73
CA THR A 76 -1.36 -1.55 -11.54
C THR A 76 -1.54 -0.88 -10.18
N VAL A 77 -2.79 -0.66 -9.76
CA VAL A 77 -3.11 -0.13 -8.43
C VAL A 77 -2.61 -1.06 -7.33
N THR A 78 -2.89 -2.36 -7.46
CA THR A 78 -2.52 -3.34 -6.44
C THR A 78 -1.01 -3.46 -6.29
N ILE A 79 -0.28 -3.56 -7.41
CA ILE A 79 1.18 -3.64 -7.41
C ILE A 79 1.78 -2.33 -6.89
N GLY A 80 1.31 -1.20 -7.39
CA GLY A 80 1.82 0.12 -7.00
C GLY A 80 1.67 0.38 -5.51
N TYR A 81 0.50 0.07 -4.94
CA TYR A 81 0.31 0.21 -3.51
C TYR A 81 1.14 -0.81 -2.71
N GLY A 82 1.27 -2.06 -3.22
CA GLY A 82 2.12 -3.08 -2.60
C GLY A 82 3.58 -2.63 -2.50
N VAL A 83 4.13 -1.99 -3.54
CA VAL A 83 5.49 -1.44 -3.54
C VAL A 83 5.61 -0.26 -2.57
N THR A 84 4.63 0.65 -2.55
CA THR A 84 4.59 1.77 -1.60
C THR A 84 4.55 1.29 -0.16
N TYR A 85 3.72 0.29 0.13
CA TYR A 85 3.62 -0.32 1.46
C TYR A 85 4.92 -1.02 1.86
N ALA A 86 5.53 -1.80 0.94
CA ALA A 86 6.81 -2.45 1.18
C ALA A 86 7.90 -1.42 1.53
N PHE A 87 8.00 -0.35 0.75
CA PHE A 87 8.96 0.72 1.02
C PHE A 87 8.72 1.34 2.39
N ALA A 88 7.48 1.72 2.70
CA ALA A 88 7.13 2.31 3.99
C ALA A 88 7.45 1.37 5.16
N LEU A 89 7.09 0.08 5.06
CA LEU A 89 7.30 -0.91 6.12
C LEU A 89 8.79 -1.19 6.37
N LEU A 90 9.55 -1.43 5.29
CA LEU A 90 10.96 -1.84 5.40
C LEU A 90 11.90 -0.68 5.78
N THR A 91 11.50 0.57 5.52
CA THR A 91 12.31 1.75 5.82
C THR A 91 11.82 2.55 7.03
N ALA A 92 10.74 2.09 7.66
CA ALA A 92 10.18 2.74 8.84
C ALA A 92 11.10 2.65 10.06
N ASN A 93 11.15 3.72 10.82
CA ASN A 93 11.83 3.75 12.12
C ASN A 93 10.94 3.22 13.25
N THR A 94 9.64 3.03 13.00
CA THR A 94 8.64 2.62 13.99
C THR A 94 7.84 1.44 13.49
N ASN A 95 7.30 0.63 14.40
CA ASN A 95 6.45 -0.51 14.07
C ASN A 95 5.04 -0.11 13.61
N ILE A 96 4.65 1.16 13.77
CA ILE A 96 3.31 1.65 13.41
C ILE A 96 3.05 1.60 11.90
N SER A 97 4.09 1.54 11.07
CA SER A 97 3.96 1.55 9.60
C SER A 97 3.16 0.36 9.06
N PHE A 98 2.99 -0.73 9.83
CA PHE A 98 2.12 -1.83 9.43
C PHE A 98 0.65 -1.40 9.25
N VAL A 99 0.21 -0.34 9.95
CA VAL A 99 -1.17 0.17 9.89
C VAL A 99 -1.57 0.56 8.45
N TYR A 100 -0.61 0.90 7.59
CA TYR A 100 -0.88 1.20 6.17
C TYR A 100 -1.46 0.03 5.38
N ILE A 101 -1.46 -1.19 5.94
CA ILE A 101 -2.12 -2.35 5.33
C ILE A 101 -3.64 -2.21 5.31
N PHE A 102 -4.26 -1.58 6.32
CA PHE A 102 -5.72 -1.50 6.43
C PHE A 102 -6.38 -0.74 5.27
N PRO A 103 -5.89 0.43 4.84
CA PRO A 103 -6.38 1.07 3.63
C PRO A 103 -6.22 0.21 2.39
N VAL A 104 -5.11 -0.57 2.27
CA VAL A 104 -4.90 -1.50 1.15
C VAL A 104 -6.01 -2.54 1.10
N ILE A 105 -6.22 -3.25 2.21
CA ILE A 105 -7.23 -4.31 2.30
C ILE A 105 -8.61 -3.73 1.97
N SER A 106 -8.94 -2.57 2.54
CA SER A 106 -10.22 -1.89 2.28
C SER A 106 -10.43 -1.57 0.79
N MET A 107 -9.37 -1.13 0.09
CA MET A 107 -9.44 -0.89 -1.36
C MET A 107 -9.60 -2.18 -2.15
N LEU A 108 -8.89 -3.26 -1.78
CA LEU A 108 -8.94 -4.53 -2.50
C LEU A 108 -10.31 -5.21 -2.38
N ILE A 109 -10.98 -5.07 -1.24
CA ILE A 109 -12.35 -5.59 -1.02
C ILE A 109 -13.34 -4.96 -2.02
N LEU A 110 -13.14 -3.71 -2.45
CA LEU A 110 -14.00 -3.05 -3.43
C LEU A 110 -14.02 -3.77 -4.79
N TYR A 111 -12.97 -4.52 -5.12
CA TYR A 111 -12.92 -5.30 -6.37
C TYR A 111 -13.73 -6.60 -6.32
N LYS A 112 -14.11 -7.08 -5.12
CA LYS A 112 -14.80 -8.38 -4.91
C LYS A 112 -14.07 -9.55 -5.58
N ASP A 113 -12.75 -9.47 -5.71
CA ASP A 113 -11.91 -10.47 -6.35
C ASP A 113 -11.18 -11.29 -5.28
N ARG A 114 -11.72 -12.50 -5.00
CA ARG A 114 -11.15 -13.40 -3.99
C ARG A 114 -9.69 -13.76 -4.26
N LYS A 115 -9.33 -13.99 -5.53
CA LYS A 115 -7.95 -14.34 -5.90
C LYS A 115 -6.98 -13.19 -5.63
N LEU A 116 -7.41 -11.96 -5.93
CA LEU A 116 -6.65 -10.76 -5.64
C LEU A 116 -6.42 -10.58 -4.13
N ILE A 117 -7.46 -10.75 -3.33
CA ILE A 117 -7.38 -10.62 -1.86
C ILE A 117 -6.43 -11.65 -1.27
N ILE A 118 -6.55 -12.94 -1.66
CA ILE A 118 -5.67 -14.01 -1.17
C ILE A 118 -4.21 -13.75 -1.57
N ARG A 119 -3.95 -13.39 -2.84
CA ARG A 119 -2.60 -13.07 -3.32
C ARG A 119 -1.97 -11.91 -2.54
N SER A 120 -2.75 -10.87 -2.29
CA SER A 120 -2.30 -9.70 -1.52
C SER A 120 -2.10 -10.04 -0.05
N GLY A 121 -2.94 -10.88 0.55
CA GLY A 121 -2.75 -11.39 1.91
C GLY A 121 -1.44 -12.15 2.06
N ILE A 122 -1.17 -13.10 1.16
CA ILE A 122 0.10 -13.86 1.14
C ILE A 122 1.30 -12.91 1.01
N TYR A 123 1.23 -11.94 0.09
CA TYR A 123 2.28 -10.94 -0.09
C TYR A 123 2.55 -10.16 1.20
N ASN A 124 1.51 -9.73 1.91
CA ASN A 124 1.64 -8.97 3.14
C ASN A 124 2.25 -9.78 4.28
N VAL A 125 1.86 -11.08 4.42
CA VAL A 125 2.48 -11.99 5.40
C VAL A 125 3.97 -12.18 5.10
N LEU A 126 4.33 -12.44 3.85
CA LEU A 126 5.73 -12.59 3.44
C LEU A 126 6.54 -11.31 3.71
N LEU A 127 5.95 -10.15 3.42
CA LEU A 127 6.61 -8.87 3.63
C LEU A 127 6.84 -8.60 5.12
N LEU A 128 5.90 -8.96 5.98
CA LEU A 128 6.06 -8.85 7.43
C LEU A 128 7.17 -9.77 7.94
N ILE A 129 7.24 -11.02 7.46
CA ILE A 129 8.32 -11.95 7.80
C ILE A 129 9.69 -11.35 7.40
N VAL A 130 9.79 -10.82 6.17
CA VAL A 130 11.01 -10.16 5.68
C VAL A 130 11.40 -8.99 6.57
N ASN A 131 10.43 -8.15 6.97
CA ASN A 131 10.69 -7.02 7.87
C ASN A 131 11.24 -7.48 9.23
N VAL A 132 10.65 -8.51 9.84
CA VAL A 132 11.12 -9.08 11.12
C VAL A 132 12.54 -9.64 10.97
N VAL A 133 12.82 -10.38 9.90
CA VAL A 133 14.16 -10.94 9.65
C VAL A 133 15.20 -9.84 9.48
N ILE A 134 14.89 -8.79 8.69
CA ILE A 134 15.83 -7.66 8.51
C ILE A 134 16.14 -6.99 9.84
N ARG A 135 15.13 -6.73 10.67
CA ARG A 135 15.33 -6.10 11.98
C ARG A 135 16.09 -7.01 12.95
N ALA A 136 15.83 -8.32 12.91
CA ALA A 136 16.57 -9.30 13.70
C ALA A 136 18.07 -9.31 13.35
N VAL A 137 18.39 -9.34 12.05
CA VAL A 137 19.79 -9.30 11.55
C VAL A 137 20.48 -7.99 11.94
N GLN A 138 19.72 -6.88 11.99
CA GLN A 138 20.26 -5.57 12.40
C GLN A 138 20.37 -5.40 13.93
N ASN A 139 20.03 -6.42 14.72
CA ASN A 139 19.96 -6.35 16.19
C ASN A 139 19.10 -5.18 16.71
N LYS A 140 18.02 -4.85 15.99
CA LYS A 140 17.10 -3.77 16.33
C LYS A 140 15.80 -4.25 16.97
N ILE A 141 15.71 -5.52 17.36
CA ILE A 141 14.53 -6.09 18.02
C ILE A 141 14.67 -5.88 19.52
N THR A 142 13.72 -5.19 20.11
CA THR A 142 13.55 -5.07 21.56
C THR A 142 12.46 -6.02 22.06
N PRO A 143 12.37 -6.34 23.36
CA PRO A 143 11.30 -7.17 23.89
C PRO A 143 9.88 -6.63 23.60
N THR A 144 9.72 -5.32 23.53
CA THR A 144 8.45 -4.67 23.15
C THR A 144 8.09 -4.89 21.69
N ASP A 145 9.08 -4.99 20.80
CA ASP A 145 8.85 -5.26 19.38
C ASP A 145 8.29 -6.66 19.15
N VAL A 146 8.60 -7.64 19.97
CA VAL A 146 8.08 -9.01 19.84
C VAL A 146 6.56 -9.00 19.98
N THR A 147 6.03 -8.32 21.00
CA THR A 147 4.59 -8.17 21.20
C THR A 147 3.93 -7.43 20.03
N ASP A 148 4.58 -6.39 19.51
CA ASP A 148 4.09 -5.65 18.35
C ASP A 148 3.98 -6.56 17.11
N TYR A 149 4.97 -7.43 16.88
CA TYR A 149 4.94 -8.38 15.76
C TYR A 149 3.85 -9.44 15.92
N GLU A 150 3.63 -9.96 17.13
CA GLU A 150 2.52 -10.88 17.42
C GLU A 150 1.18 -10.25 17.06
N ILE A 151 0.95 -8.99 17.46
CA ILE A 151 -0.25 -8.23 17.10
C ILE A 151 -0.35 -8.03 15.60
N GLN A 152 0.76 -7.67 14.93
CA GLN A 152 0.77 -7.47 13.48
C GLN A 152 0.40 -8.74 12.73
N PHE A 153 0.95 -9.90 13.11
CA PHE A 153 0.59 -11.19 12.52
C PHE A 153 -0.89 -11.52 12.77
N ALA A 154 -1.38 -11.32 13.98
CA ALA A 154 -2.78 -11.56 14.30
C ALA A 154 -3.77 -10.68 13.52
N CYS A 155 -3.35 -9.45 13.14
CA CYS A 155 -4.17 -8.54 12.35
C CYS A 155 -4.23 -8.87 10.84
N ILE A 156 -3.25 -9.65 10.33
CA ILE A 156 -3.13 -9.95 8.90
C ILE A 156 -3.73 -11.31 8.54
N ILE A 157 -3.76 -12.26 9.47
CA ILE A 157 -4.31 -13.62 9.29
C ILE A 157 -5.82 -13.61 9.50
#